data_972ac2fbcf06b83225fa0f8831bbc6d3
#
_entry.id   972ac2fbcf06b83225fa0f8831bbc6d3
#
_cell.length_a   1.000
_cell.length_b   1.000
_cell.length_c   1.000
_cell.angle_alpha   90.00
_cell.angle_beta   90.00
_cell.angle_gamma   90.00
#
_symmetry.space_group_name_H-M   'P 1'
#
loop_
_entity.id
_entity.type
_entity.pdbx_description
1 polymer ?
#
loop_
_entity_poly.entity_id
_entity_poly.type
_entity_poly.pdbx_seq_one_letter_code
_entity_poly.pdbx_strand_id
1 'polypeptide(L)'
;DYEQNKNIFDNAKNKEDLDPLLEGITHINVYTKSKFSLGKGLSNLANIGFDIDEQHFQSLEGFWYWNITGKRYDFFKNMTGFEAKKKGLVLCEEGSAVTNSDDPAFQEEIKRAIRAKIKQNPELLTELIKSTLPLKHYYYHQGTKNILAFKITDKSKYQWQLDEMERIRELCQKKMHEVGQLSSYPPLENELAKITRPRFK
;
A
#
# COMPACT_ATOMS: atom_id res chain seq x y z
N ASP A 1 36.13 11.68 10.84
CA ASP A 1 34.78 11.14 10.92
C ASP A 1 34.16 10.69 9.58
N TYR A 2 35.01 10.71 8.52
CA TYR A 2 34.69 10.10 7.22
C TYR A 2 34.61 8.56 7.30
N GLU A 3 35.43 7.93 8.15
CA GLU A 3 35.44 6.48 8.37
C GLU A 3 34.27 5.95 9.20
N GLN A 4 33.74 6.73 10.15
CA GLN A 4 32.50 6.37 10.84
C GLN A 4 31.28 6.40 9.93
N ASN A 5 31.25 7.30 8.95
CA ASN A 5 30.21 7.34 7.94
C ASN A 5 30.34 6.20 6.91
N LYS A 6 31.57 5.75 6.60
CA LYS A 6 31.82 4.63 5.71
C LYS A 6 31.29 3.31 6.30
N ASN A 7 31.46 3.08 7.62
CA ASN A 7 30.91 1.89 8.28
C ASN A 7 29.37 1.86 8.34
N ILE A 8 28.68 3.00 8.24
CA ILE A 8 27.24 3.07 8.11
C ILE A 8 26.80 2.66 6.70
N PHE A 9 27.64 2.91 5.70
CA PHE A 9 27.40 2.51 4.30
C PHE A 9 27.83 1.08 4.00
N ASP A 10 28.89 0.56 4.61
CA ASP A 10 29.45 -0.78 4.32
C ASP A 10 28.66 -1.94 4.98
N ASN A 11 27.86 -1.67 6.00
CA ASN A 11 26.95 -2.67 6.61
C ASN A 11 25.64 -2.90 5.83
N ALA A 12 25.56 -2.39 4.60
CA ALA A 12 24.35 -2.40 3.81
C ALA A 12 24.56 -3.04 2.43
N LYS A 13 24.77 -4.33 2.42
CA LYS A 13 24.64 -5.13 1.19
C LYS A 13 23.24 -5.12 0.55
N ASN A 14 22.27 -4.42 1.16
CA ASN A 14 20.89 -4.22 0.66
C ASN A 14 20.42 -2.75 0.72
N LYS A 15 21.32 -1.78 0.83
CA LYS A 15 20.94 -0.36 1.02
C LYS A 15 20.65 0.41 -0.26
N GLU A 16 21.13 -0.04 -1.40
CA GLU A 16 20.87 0.62 -2.69
C GLU A 16 19.37 0.67 -3.03
N ASP A 17 18.61 -0.32 -2.52
CA ASP A 17 17.16 -0.39 -2.74
C ASP A 17 16.33 0.56 -1.85
N LEU A 18 16.91 1.16 -0.82
CA LEU A 18 16.19 2.00 0.16
C LEU A 18 16.66 3.46 0.17
N ASP A 19 17.31 3.92 -0.90
CA ASP A 19 17.74 5.31 -1.01
C ASP A 19 16.56 6.23 -1.36
N PRO A 20 16.21 7.21 -0.50
CA PRO A 20 15.15 8.18 -0.80
C PRO A 20 15.41 9.01 -2.06
N LEU A 21 16.66 9.14 -2.52
CA LEU A 21 17.00 9.84 -3.76
C LEU A 21 16.58 9.05 -5.00
N LEU A 22 16.52 7.72 -4.88
CA LEU A 22 16.13 6.80 -5.96
C LEU A 22 14.63 6.52 -5.98
N GLU A 23 13.85 7.10 -5.08
CA GLU A 23 12.40 6.99 -5.11
C GLU A 23 11.84 7.62 -6.40
N GLY A 24 11.06 6.83 -7.14
CA GLY A 24 10.54 7.17 -8.47
C GLY A 24 11.43 6.68 -9.63
N ILE A 25 12.62 6.14 -9.33
CA ILE A 25 13.53 5.52 -10.30
C ILE A 25 13.55 4.01 -10.09
N THR A 26 13.80 3.55 -8.87
CA THR A 26 13.92 2.13 -8.55
C THR A 26 12.74 1.58 -7.75
N HIS A 27 12.02 2.43 -7.04
CA HIS A 27 10.92 2.03 -6.15
C HIS A 27 9.99 3.21 -5.83
N ILE A 28 8.84 2.89 -5.22
CA ILE A 28 7.94 3.85 -4.54
C ILE A 28 7.95 3.52 -3.04
N ASN A 29 8.25 4.50 -2.20
CA ASN A 29 8.22 4.31 -0.76
C ASN A 29 6.80 4.51 -0.20
N VAL A 30 6.22 3.48 0.38
CA VAL A 30 4.92 3.55 1.08
C VAL A 30 5.12 4.23 2.42
N TYR A 31 5.08 5.56 2.39
CA TYR A 31 5.41 6.40 3.53
C TYR A 31 4.73 7.78 3.43
N THR A 32 4.42 8.41 4.56
CA THR A 32 3.78 9.75 4.60
C THR A 32 4.64 10.86 3.99
N LYS A 33 5.96 10.66 3.93
CA LYS A 33 6.91 11.60 3.31
C LYS A 33 7.37 11.14 1.92
N SER A 34 6.69 10.17 1.30
CA SER A 34 6.94 9.78 -0.09
C SER A 34 6.87 11.00 -1.01
N LYS A 35 7.67 11.01 -2.08
CA LYS A 35 7.59 12.02 -3.13
C LYS A 35 6.31 11.89 -3.97
N PHE A 36 5.69 10.71 -3.96
CA PHE A 36 4.54 10.36 -4.81
C PHE A 36 3.26 10.26 -3.99
N SER A 37 2.14 10.72 -4.58
CA SER A 37 0.79 10.58 -4.04
C SER A 37 0.45 9.12 -3.75
N LEU A 38 0.84 8.20 -4.62
CA LEU A 38 0.68 6.76 -4.44
C LEU A 38 1.31 6.28 -3.12
N GLY A 39 2.58 6.58 -2.89
CA GLY A 39 3.28 6.16 -1.68
C GLY A 39 2.66 6.75 -0.40
N LYS A 40 2.26 8.03 -0.45
CA LYS A 40 1.53 8.67 0.64
C LYS A 40 0.17 8.02 0.88
N GLY A 41 -0.59 7.80 -0.19
CA GLY A 41 -1.94 7.24 -0.13
C GLY A 41 -1.97 5.78 0.34
N LEU A 42 -1.00 4.96 -0.02
CA LEU A 42 -0.90 3.58 0.43
C LEU A 42 -0.49 3.45 1.90
N SER A 43 0.14 4.48 2.49
CA SER A 43 0.53 4.47 3.91
C SER A 43 -0.68 4.24 4.83
N ASN A 44 -0.48 3.46 5.89
CA ASN A 44 -1.51 3.25 6.92
C ASN A 44 -1.93 4.54 7.61
N LEU A 45 -1.01 5.52 7.66
CA LEU A 45 -1.23 6.84 8.27
C LEU A 45 -2.01 7.81 7.38
N ALA A 46 -2.24 7.47 6.10
CA ALA A 46 -3.03 8.31 5.20
C ALA A 46 -4.48 8.41 5.69
N ASN A 47 -5.02 9.63 5.69
CA ASN A 47 -6.43 9.88 6.01
C ASN A 47 -7.30 9.62 4.78
N ILE A 48 -7.31 8.37 4.36
CA ILE A 48 -8.13 7.85 3.26
C ILE A 48 -9.08 6.85 3.88
N GLY A 49 -10.34 7.26 4.03
CA GLY A 49 -11.38 6.47 4.67
C GLY A 49 -11.84 5.30 3.82
N PHE A 50 -12.38 4.30 4.49
CA PHE A 50 -12.97 3.10 3.88
C PHE A 50 -13.96 2.43 4.82
N ASP A 51 -14.87 1.67 4.25
CA ASP A 51 -15.85 0.87 4.96
C ASP A 51 -15.47 -0.61 4.93
N ILE A 52 -15.61 -1.27 6.06
CA ILE A 52 -15.40 -2.71 6.22
C ILE A 52 -16.34 -3.25 7.30
N ASP A 53 -17.01 -4.39 7.03
CA ASP A 53 -17.95 -5.02 7.96
C ASP A 53 -19.02 -4.02 8.49
N GLU A 54 -19.59 -3.20 7.59
CA GLU A 54 -20.59 -2.16 7.88
C GLU A 54 -20.09 -1.04 8.81
N GLN A 55 -18.79 -0.89 8.97
CA GLN A 55 -18.15 0.12 9.81
C GLN A 55 -17.21 1.00 9.00
N HIS A 56 -17.23 2.30 9.26
CA HIS A 56 -16.34 3.26 8.63
C HIS A 56 -15.06 3.46 9.45
N PHE A 57 -13.91 3.51 8.78
CA PHE A 57 -12.63 3.88 9.37
C PHE A 57 -12.01 5.04 8.61
N GLN A 58 -11.57 6.07 9.31
CA GLN A 58 -10.94 7.24 8.71
C GLN A 58 -9.52 6.97 8.23
N SER A 59 -8.84 5.96 8.77
CA SER A 59 -7.48 5.57 8.41
C SER A 59 -7.24 4.09 8.63
N LEU A 60 -6.30 3.51 7.87
CA LEU A 60 -5.91 2.12 8.07
C LEU A 60 -5.19 1.93 9.42
N GLU A 61 -4.48 2.95 9.91
CA GLU A 61 -3.87 2.93 11.25
C GLU A 61 -4.92 2.85 12.36
N GLY A 62 -6.08 3.49 12.18
CA GLY A 62 -7.23 3.35 13.08
C GLY A 62 -7.74 1.92 13.14
N PHE A 63 -7.91 1.28 11.98
CA PHE A 63 -8.30 -0.13 11.90
C PHE A 63 -7.23 -1.05 12.51
N TRP A 64 -5.96 -0.75 12.32
CA TRP A 64 -4.83 -1.47 12.90
C TRP A 64 -4.92 -1.52 14.42
N TYR A 65 -4.99 -0.37 15.08
CA TYR A 65 -5.04 -0.32 16.54
C TYR A 65 -6.37 -0.78 17.12
N TRP A 66 -7.47 -0.61 16.41
CA TRP A 66 -8.74 -1.20 16.79
C TRP A 66 -8.64 -2.72 16.88
N ASN A 67 -8.00 -3.38 15.90
CA ASN A 67 -7.77 -4.83 15.92
C ASN A 67 -6.74 -5.23 16.98
N ILE A 68 -5.60 -4.54 17.10
CA ILE A 68 -4.59 -4.87 18.12
C ILE A 68 -5.19 -4.89 19.53
N THR A 69 -6.11 -3.97 19.80
CA THR A 69 -6.77 -3.86 21.11
C THR A 69 -8.02 -4.74 21.24
N GLY A 70 -8.21 -5.70 20.33
CA GLY A 70 -9.33 -6.64 20.39
C GLY A 70 -10.69 -5.99 20.12
N LYS A 71 -10.71 -4.96 19.27
CA LYS A 71 -11.92 -4.24 18.85
C LYS A 71 -12.67 -3.53 19.99
N ARG A 72 -11.98 -3.24 21.10
CA ARG A 72 -12.58 -2.68 22.33
C ARG A 72 -12.82 -1.16 22.31
N TYR A 73 -12.10 -0.43 21.41
CA TYR A 73 -12.10 1.03 21.44
C TYR A 73 -12.59 1.63 20.14
N ASP A 74 -13.87 1.91 20.03
CA ASP A 74 -14.52 2.42 18.83
C ASP A 74 -14.04 3.81 18.37
N PHE A 75 -13.40 4.57 19.27
CA PHE A 75 -12.85 5.87 18.91
C PHE A 75 -11.77 5.79 17.82
N PHE A 76 -11.10 4.64 17.64
CA PHE A 76 -10.13 4.45 16.57
C PHE A 76 -10.74 4.59 15.17
N LYS A 77 -12.05 4.35 15.02
CA LYS A 77 -12.74 4.46 13.74
C LYS A 77 -12.72 5.87 13.18
N ASN A 78 -12.77 6.89 14.06
CA ASN A 78 -12.84 8.30 13.68
C ASN A 78 -11.51 9.03 13.81
N MET A 79 -10.41 8.32 14.08
CA MET A 79 -9.09 8.92 14.26
C MET A 79 -8.33 9.02 12.93
N THR A 80 -7.65 10.15 12.75
CA THR A 80 -6.60 10.25 11.73
C THR A 80 -5.51 9.22 11.99
N GLY A 81 -4.71 8.89 10.96
CA GLY A 81 -3.65 7.90 11.13
C GLY A 81 -2.64 8.27 12.23
N PHE A 82 -2.27 9.54 12.35
CA PHE A 82 -1.35 9.99 13.39
C PHE A 82 -1.95 9.96 14.80
N GLU A 83 -3.22 10.35 14.95
CA GLU A 83 -3.93 10.25 16.23
C GLU A 83 -4.07 8.80 16.67
N ALA A 84 -4.48 7.92 15.75
CA ALA A 84 -4.61 6.50 16.01
C ALA A 84 -3.29 5.88 16.44
N LYS A 85 -2.19 6.21 15.75
CA LYS A 85 -0.86 5.75 16.10
C LYS A 85 -0.43 6.19 17.50
N LYS A 86 -0.58 7.48 17.78
CA LYS A 86 -0.22 8.05 19.10
C LYS A 86 -1.00 7.38 20.23
N LYS A 87 -2.33 7.29 20.08
CA LYS A 87 -3.21 6.69 21.08
C LYS A 87 -2.98 5.19 21.23
N GLY A 88 -2.80 4.51 20.09
CA GLY A 88 -2.58 3.06 20.06
C GLY A 88 -1.28 2.64 20.73
N LEU A 89 -0.18 3.38 20.53
CA LEU A 89 1.09 3.11 21.23
C LEU A 89 0.93 3.19 22.73
N VAL A 90 0.27 4.23 23.25
CA VAL A 90 0.00 4.38 24.70
C VAL A 90 -0.80 3.19 25.21
N LEU A 91 -1.88 2.80 24.56
CA LEU A 91 -2.70 1.67 25.00
C LEU A 91 -1.93 0.33 24.95
N CYS A 92 -1.05 0.14 23.97
CA CYS A 92 -0.21 -1.05 23.91
C CYS A 92 0.80 -1.08 25.06
N GLU A 93 1.42 0.05 25.41
CA GLU A 93 2.30 0.18 26.56
C GLU A 93 1.57 -0.08 27.90
N GLU A 94 0.30 0.28 27.99
CA GLU A 94 -0.60 -0.02 29.12
C GLU A 94 -1.12 -1.47 29.14
N GLY A 95 -0.67 -2.33 28.22
CA GLY A 95 -1.04 -3.75 28.16
C GLY A 95 -2.39 -4.04 27.51
N SER A 96 -2.94 -3.11 26.71
CA SER A 96 -4.22 -3.31 26.03
C SER A 96 -4.14 -4.12 24.75
N ALA A 97 -2.93 -4.49 24.28
CA ALA A 97 -2.75 -5.32 23.10
C ALA A 97 -3.14 -6.78 23.40
N VAL A 98 -3.97 -7.37 22.51
CA VAL A 98 -4.37 -8.79 22.57
C VAL A 98 -3.80 -9.62 21.42
N THR A 99 -3.21 -8.98 20.44
CA THR A 99 -2.53 -9.58 19.29
C THR A 99 -1.37 -8.67 18.85
N ASN A 100 -0.64 -9.07 17.82
CA ASN A 100 0.47 -8.30 17.27
C ASN A 100 0.60 -8.49 15.76
N SER A 101 1.54 -7.78 15.13
CA SER A 101 1.76 -7.79 13.68
C SER A 101 2.33 -9.10 13.12
N ASP A 102 2.76 -10.02 13.96
CA ASP A 102 3.30 -11.33 13.55
C ASP A 102 2.21 -12.42 13.57
N ASP A 103 1.03 -12.11 14.12
CA ASP A 103 -0.12 -13.01 14.13
C ASP A 103 -0.74 -13.11 12.72
N PRO A 104 -0.81 -14.31 12.12
CA PRO A 104 -1.39 -14.50 10.80
C PRO A 104 -2.86 -14.04 10.68
N ALA A 105 -3.66 -14.24 11.72
CA ALA A 105 -5.06 -13.82 11.73
C ALA A 105 -5.17 -12.29 11.71
N PHE A 106 -4.34 -11.60 12.47
CA PHE A 106 -4.23 -10.15 12.42
C PHE A 106 -3.79 -9.65 11.03
N GLN A 107 -2.78 -10.30 10.43
CA GLN A 107 -2.32 -9.93 9.08
C GLN A 107 -3.42 -10.06 8.04
N GLU A 108 -4.26 -11.11 8.10
CA GLU A 108 -5.39 -11.27 7.17
C GLU A 108 -6.45 -10.19 7.35
N GLU A 109 -6.76 -9.77 8.58
CA GLU A 109 -7.68 -8.64 8.82
C GLU A 109 -7.12 -7.34 8.22
N ILE A 110 -5.84 -7.06 8.39
CA ILE A 110 -5.21 -5.87 7.80
C ILE A 110 -5.20 -5.94 6.27
N LYS A 111 -4.92 -7.09 5.67
CA LYS A 111 -4.99 -7.28 4.21
C LYS A 111 -6.41 -7.04 3.69
N ARG A 112 -7.46 -7.47 4.42
CA ARG A 112 -8.87 -7.16 4.08
C ARG A 112 -9.08 -5.65 4.05
N ALA A 113 -8.59 -4.93 5.05
CA ALA A 113 -8.71 -3.48 5.12
C ALA A 113 -7.91 -2.75 4.02
N ILE A 114 -6.71 -3.24 3.66
CA ILE A 114 -5.95 -2.73 2.51
C ILE A 114 -6.76 -2.87 1.23
N ARG A 115 -7.38 -4.03 0.98
CA ARG A 115 -8.25 -4.25 -0.17
C ARG A 115 -9.46 -3.30 -0.19
N ALA A 116 -10.12 -3.14 0.96
CA ALA A 116 -11.27 -2.24 1.10
C ALA A 116 -10.88 -0.79 0.81
N LYS A 117 -9.81 -0.30 1.42
CA LYS A 117 -9.27 1.05 1.23
C LYS A 117 -8.96 1.33 -0.25
N ILE A 118 -8.21 0.44 -0.90
CA ILE A 118 -7.80 0.64 -2.30
C ILE A 118 -9.01 0.57 -3.22
N LYS A 119 -9.90 -0.42 -3.05
CA LYS A 119 -11.08 -0.60 -3.89
C LYS A 119 -12.06 0.57 -3.82
N GLN A 120 -12.21 1.18 -2.64
CA GLN A 120 -13.17 2.26 -2.41
C GLN A 120 -12.61 3.65 -2.75
N ASN A 121 -11.32 3.75 -3.09
CA ASN A 121 -10.67 4.99 -3.47
C ASN A 121 -10.14 4.90 -4.92
N PRO A 122 -10.97 5.28 -5.93
CA PRO A 122 -10.66 5.07 -7.35
C PRO A 122 -9.37 5.75 -7.82
N GLU A 123 -9.04 6.92 -7.27
CA GLU A 123 -7.80 7.63 -7.60
C GLU A 123 -6.58 6.84 -7.14
N LEU A 124 -6.60 6.34 -5.89
CA LEU A 124 -5.53 5.52 -5.33
C LEU A 124 -5.37 4.21 -6.11
N LEU A 125 -6.48 3.56 -6.47
CA LEU A 125 -6.48 2.35 -7.29
C LEU A 125 -5.89 2.62 -8.67
N THR A 126 -6.27 3.73 -9.31
CA THR A 126 -5.76 4.11 -10.63
C THR A 126 -4.26 4.37 -10.61
N GLU A 127 -3.76 5.09 -9.61
CA GLU A 127 -2.33 5.32 -9.43
C GLU A 127 -1.57 4.02 -9.20
N LEU A 128 -2.10 3.12 -8.38
CA LEU A 128 -1.50 1.80 -8.12
C LEU A 128 -1.41 0.97 -9.40
N ILE A 129 -2.48 0.90 -10.20
CA ILE A 129 -2.51 0.14 -11.46
C ILE A 129 -1.52 0.70 -12.49
N LYS A 130 -1.36 2.03 -12.56
CA LYS A 130 -0.42 2.68 -13.48
C LYS A 130 1.04 2.52 -13.05
N SER A 131 1.30 2.24 -11.77
CA SER A 131 2.66 2.09 -11.25
C SER A 131 3.27 0.76 -11.69
N THR A 132 4.55 0.80 -12.09
CA THR A 132 5.34 -0.38 -12.46
C THR A 132 6.51 -0.63 -11.52
N LEU A 133 6.82 0.34 -10.66
CA LEU A 133 7.94 0.24 -9.73
C LEU A 133 7.57 -0.62 -8.52
N PRO A 134 8.52 -1.38 -7.95
CA PRO A 134 8.32 -2.11 -6.71
C PRO A 134 7.98 -1.17 -5.57
N LEU A 135 7.12 -1.64 -4.66
CA LEU A 135 6.80 -0.94 -3.43
C LEU A 135 7.83 -1.28 -2.35
N LYS A 136 8.30 -0.27 -1.62
CA LYS A 136 9.19 -0.42 -0.45
C LYS A 136 8.57 0.29 0.74
N HIS A 137 8.99 -0.08 1.94
CA HIS A 137 8.56 0.61 3.16
C HIS A 137 9.75 0.84 4.07
N TYR A 138 10.11 2.11 4.22
CA TYR A 138 11.16 2.55 5.13
C TYR A 138 10.90 3.97 5.60
N TYR A 139 11.39 4.29 6.79
CA TYR A 139 11.43 5.67 7.28
C TYR A 139 12.81 6.25 7.02
N TYR A 140 12.88 7.54 6.79
CA TYR A 140 14.13 8.25 6.68
C TYR A 140 14.07 9.59 7.39
N HIS A 141 15.21 9.99 7.95
CA HIS A 141 15.41 11.28 8.56
C HIS A 141 16.66 11.92 7.96
N GLN A 142 16.54 13.17 7.55
CA GLN A 142 17.68 13.94 7.08
C GLN A 142 18.54 14.34 8.27
N GLY A 143 19.85 14.05 8.23
CA GLY A 143 20.80 14.47 9.26
C GLY A 143 20.96 15.99 9.27
N THR A 144 21.06 16.59 10.47
CA THR A 144 21.20 18.04 10.62
C THR A 144 22.54 18.61 10.15
N LYS A 145 23.56 17.77 9.96
CA LYS A 145 24.93 18.18 9.62
C LYS A 145 25.35 17.87 8.18
N ASN A 146 24.60 17.06 7.47
CA ASN A 146 24.93 16.71 6.08
C ASN A 146 23.63 16.51 5.29
N ILE A 147 23.43 17.37 4.29
CA ILE A 147 22.20 17.43 3.49
C ILE A 147 21.95 16.13 2.69
N LEU A 148 23.00 15.34 2.45
CA LEU A 148 22.94 14.11 1.65
C LEU A 148 22.89 12.83 2.50
N ALA A 149 23.00 12.91 3.83
CA ALA A 149 22.97 11.74 4.70
C ALA A 149 21.58 11.50 5.25
N PHE A 150 20.96 10.39 4.89
CA PHE A 150 19.69 9.92 5.46
C PHE A 150 19.95 8.79 6.46
N LYS A 151 19.33 8.90 7.63
CA LYS A 151 19.18 7.74 8.50
C LYS A 151 17.97 6.94 8.05
N ILE A 152 18.22 5.74 7.55
CA ILE A 152 17.17 4.83 7.08
C ILE A 152 16.77 3.89 8.21
N THR A 153 15.47 3.71 8.38
CA THR A 153 14.89 2.67 9.24
C THR A 153 14.08 1.73 8.36
N ASP A 154 14.61 0.56 8.10
CA ASP A 154 13.95 -0.50 7.34
C ASP A 154 12.70 -1.00 8.07
N LYS A 155 11.63 -1.21 7.31
CA LYS A 155 10.33 -1.72 7.77
C LYS A 155 9.94 -3.02 7.07
N SER A 156 10.93 -3.80 6.61
CA SER A 156 10.73 -5.07 5.88
C SER A 156 9.90 -6.09 6.65
N LYS A 157 9.84 -6.03 7.98
CA LYS A 157 8.92 -6.86 8.76
C LYS A 157 7.44 -6.68 8.39
N TYR A 158 7.10 -5.60 7.70
CA TYR A 158 5.76 -5.34 7.17
C TYR A 158 5.65 -5.61 5.67
N GLN A 159 6.59 -6.34 5.08
CA GLN A 159 6.61 -6.65 3.65
C GLN A 159 5.29 -7.30 3.19
N TRP A 160 4.66 -8.11 4.02
CA TRP A 160 3.37 -8.75 3.75
C TRP A 160 2.23 -7.77 3.38
N GLN A 161 2.30 -6.50 3.84
CA GLN A 161 1.36 -5.46 3.42
C GLN A 161 1.64 -5.01 1.99
N LEU A 162 2.92 -4.83 1.64
CA LEU A 162 3.33 -4.44 0.30
C LEU A 162 3.01 -5.54 -0.71
N ASP A 163 3.25 -6.80 -0.33
CA ASP A 163 2.92 -7.96 -1.16
C ASP A 163 1.43 -8.00 -1.49
N GLU A 164 0.57 -7.67 -0.54
CA GLU A 164 -0.88 -7.57 -0.78
C GLU A 164 -1.22 -6.41 -1.74
N MET A 165 -0.59 -5.25 -1.59
CA MET A 165 -0.79 -4.10 -2.49
C MET A 165 -0.32 -4.43 -3.91
N GLU A 166 0.83 -5.08 -4.06
CA GLU A 166 1.36 -5.51 -5.36
C GLU A 166 0.49 -6.59 -6.00
N ARG A 167 -0.02 -7.55 -5.19
CA ARG A 167 -0.99 -8.55 -5.66
C ARG A 167 -2.27 -7.91 -6.21
N ILE A 168 -2.79 -6.87 -5.56
CA ILE A 168 -3.97 -6.12 -6.05
C ILE A 168 -3.64 -5.48 -7.41
N ARG A 169 -2.48 -4.83 -7.52
CA ARG A 169 -2.00 -4.22 -8.78
C ARG A 169 -1.97 -5.23 -9.92
N GLU A 170 -1.31 -6.35 -9.71
CA GLU A 170 -1.15 -7.41 -10.71
C GLU A 170 -2.50 -7.98 -11.18
N LEU A 171 -3.41 -8.26 -10.24
CA LEU A 171 -4.74 -8.77 -10.56
C LEU A 171 -5.56 -7.76 -11.38
N CYS A 172 -5.46 -6.48 -11.06
CA CYS A 172 -6.17 -5.44 -11.82
C CYS A 172 -5.57 -5.24 -13.21
N GLN A 173 -4.24 -5.22 -13.32
CA GLN A 173 -3.54 -5.11 -14.61
C GLN A 173 -3.88 -6.30 -15.52
N LYS A 174 -3.88 -7.52 -14.97
CA LYS A 174 -4.26 -8.72 -15.71
C LYS A 174 -5.68 -8.64 -16.25
N LYS A 175 -6.64 -8.27 -15.41
CA LYS A 175 -8.04 -8.10 -15.83
C LYS A 175 -8.20 -7.04 -16.93
N MET A 176 -7.51 -5.91 -16.80
CA MET A 176 -7.55 -4.86 -17.83
C MET A 176 -6.99 -5.36 -19.17
N HIS A 177 -5.93 -6.15 -19.14
CA HIS A 177 -5.35 -6.74 -20.33
C HIS A 177 -6.32 -7.74 -21.00
N GLU A 178 -6.96 -8.60 -20.21
CA GLU A 178 -7.97 -9.56 -20.69
C GLU A 178 -9.16 -8.84 -21.33
N VAL A 179 -9.68 -7.78 -20.71
CA VAL A 179 -10.78 -6.96 -21.26
C VAL A 179 -10.33 -6.25 -22.54
N GLY A 180 -9.11 -5.70 -22.58
CA GLY A 180 -8.54 -5.09 -23.78
C GLY A 180 -8.39 -6.07 -24.94
N GLN A 181 -8.02 -7.31 -24.67
CA GLN A 181 -7.97 -8.37 -25.69
C GLN A 181 -9.36 -8.75 -26.19
N LEU A 182 -10.37 -8.86 -25.31
CA LEU A 182 -11.76 -9.12 -25.69
C LEU A 182 -12.35 -7.98 -26.53
N SER A 183 -12.00 -6.74 -26.24
CA SER A 183 -12.45 -5.57 -27.01
C SER A 183 -11.79 -5.46 -28.40
N SER A 184 -10.68 -6.13 -28.61
CA SER A 184 -9.98 -6.19 -29.91
C SER A 184 -10.54 -7.25 -30.88
N TYR A 185 -11.46 -8.12 -30.44
CA TYR A 185 -12.22 -9.00 -31.34
C TYR A 185 -13.22 -8.14 -32.13
N PRO A 186 -13.28 -8.29 -33.49
CA PRO A 186 -14.26 -7.57 -34.26
C PRO A 186 -15.68 -7.93 -33.80
N PRO A 187 -16.63 -6.96 -33.82
CA PRO A 187 -17.99 -7.23 -33.37
C PRO A 187 -18.57 -8.40 -34.16
N LEU A 188 -19.26 -9.29 -33.46
CA LEU A 188 -19.98 -10.45 -34.03
C LEU A 188 -20.96 -10.12 -35.16
N GLU A 189 -21.28 -8.83 -35.38
CA GLU A 189 -22.14 -8.35 -36.47
C GLU A 189 -21.59 -8.69 -37.86
N ASN A 190 -20.28 -8.82 -38.04
CA ASN A 190 -19.69 -9.18 -39.34
C ASN A 190 -19.80 -10.66 -39.71
N GLU A 191 -20.00 -11.56 -38.76
CA GLU A 191 -20.23 -12.99 -39.02
C GLU A 191 -21.70 -13.27 -39.31
N LEU A 192 -22.65 -12.59 -38.63
CA LEU A 192 -24.09 -12.70 -38.89
C LEU A 192 -24.48 -12.16 -40.28
N ALA A 193 -23.81 -11.14 -40.78
CA ALA A 193 -24.05 -10.59 -42.12
C ALA A 193 -23.63 -11.53 -43.26
N LYS A 194 -22.75 -12.49 -43.00
CA LYS A 194 -22.32 -13.50 -43.96
C LYS A 194 -23.32 -14.67 -44.10
N ILE A 195 -24.17 -14.89 -43.12
CA ILE A 195 -25.10 -16.02 -43.04
C ILE A 195 -26.49 -15.68 -43.64
N THR A 196 -26.83 -14.40 -43.79
CA THR A 196 -28.18 -13.95 -44.18
C THR A 196 -28.34 -13.50 -45.62
N ARG A 197 -27.50 -13.91 -46.57
CA ARG A 197 -27.76 -13.69 -48.01
C ARG A 197 -28.41 -14.93 -48.62
N PRO A 198 -29.74 -14.94 -48.85
CA PRO A 198 -30.35 -15.97 -49.64
C PRO A 198 -29.88 -15.83 -51.10
N ARG A 199 -29.31 -16.91 -51.65
CA ARG A 199 -29.11 -17.03 -53.10
C ARG A 199 -30.51 -17.25 -53.74
N PHE A 200 -31.10 -16.23 -54.30
CA PHE A 200 -32.13 -16.43 -55.30
C PHE A 200 -31.46 -16.59 -56.68
N LYS A 201 -31.73 -17.76 -57.30
CA LYS A 201 -31.60 -17.96 -58.72
C LYS A 201 -32.92 -17.57 -59.37
#